data_97a2f56ae2eafa3d62c956c00a0b9c03
#
_entry.id   97a2f56ae2eafa3d62c956c00a0b9c03
#
_cell.length_a   1.000
_cell.length_b   1.000
_cell.length_c   1.000
_cell.angle_alpha   90.00
_cell.angle_beta   90.00
_cell.angle_gamma   90.00
#
_symmetry.space_group_name_H-M   'P 1'
#
loop_
_entity.id
_entity.type
_entity.pdbx_description
1 polymer ?
#
loop_
_entity_poly.entity_id
_entity_poly.type
_entity_poly.pdbx_seq_one_letter_code
_entity_poly.pdbx_strand_id
1 'polypeptide(L)' 'ASDDELFASGYLRGHLTLAVAELEAGDDHSADAVHAEVARSLEKAIQAGELSPRDQSLVLGMWDTLFQQAKR' A
#
# COMPACT_ATOMS: atom_id res chain seq x y z
N ALA A 1 5.18 -19.21 1.52
CA ALA A 1 5.44 -17.80 1.78
C ALA A 1 6.12 -17.65 3.14
N SER A 2 7.03 -16.68 3.26
CA SER A 2 7.66 -16.37 4.53
C SER A 2 6.73 -15.55 5.42
N ASP A 3 7.02 -15.53 6.72
CA ASP A 3 6.26 -14.71 7.65
C ASP A 3 6.33 -13.23 7.27
N ASP A 4 7.47 -12.79 6.76
CA ASP A 4 7.65 -11.41 6.31
C ASP A 4 6.73 -11.07 5.14
N GLU A 5 6.59 -12.01 4.19
CA GLU A 5 5.71 -11.82 3.06
C GLU A 5 4.25 -11.79 3.48
N LEU A 6 3.86 -12.65 4.42
CA LEU A 6 2.50 -12.66 4.95
C LEU A 6 2.19 -11.35 5.66
N PHE A 7 3.14 -10.84 6.45
CA PHE A 7 2.97 -9.56 7.13
C PHE A 7 2.80 -8.43 6.13
N ALA A 8 3.70 -8.33 5.14
CA ALA A 8 3.66 -7.25 4.17
C ALA A 8 2.38 -7.30 3.32
N SER A 9 1.96 -8.49 2.93
CA SER A 9 0.75 -8.69 2.15
C SER A 9 -0.49 -8.22 2.91
N GLY A 10 -0.61 -8.63 4.18
CA GLY A 10 -1.73 -8.21 5.02
C GLY A 10 -1.73 -6.72 5.31
N TYR A 11 -0.55 -6.16 5.54
CA TYR A 11 -0.39 -4.74 5.79
C TYR A 11 -0.84 -3.91 4.58
N LEU A 12 -0.37 -4.29 3.39
CA LEU A 12 -0.75 -3.61 2.14
C LEU A 12 -2.25 -3.74 1.87
N ARG A 13 -2.80 -4.91 2.11
CA ARG A 13 -4.23 -5.13 1.89
C ARG A 13 -5.07 -4.18 2.75
N GLY A 14 -4.66 -3.97 3.99
CA GLY A 14 -5.34 -3.02 4.87
C GLY A 14 -5.28 -1.60 4.33
N HIS A 15 -4.10 -1.15 3.92
CA HIS A 15 -3.93 0.17 3.34
C HIS A 15 -4.71 0.35 2.04
N LEU A 16 -4.69 -0.68 1.20
CA LEU A 16 -5.40 -0.64 -0.08
C LEU A 16 -6.91 -0.54 0.14
N THR A 17 -7.45 -1.33 1.06
CA THR A 17 -8.86 -1.31 1.39
C THR A 17 -9.29 0.07 1.88
N LEU A 18 -8.49 0.67 2.76
CA LEU A 18 -8.77 1.99 3.29
C LEU A 18 -8.71 3.06 2.20
N ALA A 19 -7.70 2.98 1.33
CA ALA A 19 -7.54 3.95 0.24
C ALA A 19 -8.72 3.89 -0.73
N VAL A 20 -9.17 2.68 -1.08
CA VAL A 20 -10.31 2.50 -1.98
C VAL A 20 -11.56 3.09 -1.35
N ALA A 21 -11.78 2.84 -0.05
CA ALA A 21 -12.95 3.38 0.64
C ALA A 21 -12.96 4.91 0.65
N GLU A 22 -11.79 5.52 0.87
CA GLU A 22 -11.69 6.98 0.87
C GLU A 22 -11.93 7.57 -0.51
N LEU A 23 -11.43 6.92 -1.56
CA LEU A 23 -11.61 7.38 -2.93
C LEU A 23 -13.04 7.20 -3.41
N GLU A 24 -13.72 6.14 -2.96
CA GLU A 24 -15.14 5.96 -3.28
C GLU A 24 -15.97 7.11 -2.73
N ALA A 25 -15.63 7.57 -1.55
CA ALA A 25 -16.32 8.72 -0.95
C ALA A 25 -16.06 10.00 -1.76
N GLY A 26 -14.90 10.09 -2.43
CA GLY A 26 -14.53 11.27 -3.22
C GLY A 26 -14.82 11.17 -4.71
N ASP A 27 -15.43 10.09 -5.17
CA ASP A 27 -15.75 9.86 -6.59
C ASP A 27 -14.55 9.74 -7.51
N ASP A 28 -13.37 9.41 -6.99
CA ASP A 28 -12.17 9.23 -7.80
C ASP A 28 -11.70 7.79 -7.70
N HIS A 29 -11.88 7.02 -8.77
CA HIS A 29 -11.57 5.59 -8.80
C HIS A 29 -10.44 5.24 -9.75
N SER A 30 -9.66 6.20 -10.22
CA SER A 30 -8.57 5.90 -11.15
C SER A 30 -7.46 5.11 -10.45
N ALA A 31 -6.73 4.29 -11.24
CA ALA A 31 -5.61 3.55 -10.71
C ALA A 31 -4.52 4.47 -10.14
N ASP A 32 -4.30 5.61 -10.79
CA ASP A 32 -3.33 6.59 -10.32
C ASP A 32 -3.74 7.19 -8.98
N ALA A 33 -5.04 7.44 -8.78
CA ALA A 33 -5.54 7.97 -7.51
C ALA A 33 -5.37 6.95 -6.39
N VAL A 34 -5.67 5.69 -6.65
CA VAL A 34 -5.47 4.61 -5.68
C VAL A 34 -4.00 4.51 -5.30
N HIS A 35 -3.12 4.53 -6.30
CA HIS A 35 -1.67 4.45 -6.06
C HIS A 35 -1.19 5.60 -5.19
N ALA A 36 -1.61 6.82 -5.51
CA ALA A 36 -1.20 8.01 -4.76
C ALA A 36 -1.69 7.94 -3.31
N GLU A 37 -2.92 7.49 -3.11
CA GLU A 37 -3.49 7.41 -1.76
C GLU A 37 -2.79 6.35 -0.91
N VAL A 38 -2.51 5.18 -1.49
CA VAL A 38 -1.78 4.13 -0.78
C VAL A 38 -0.35 4.58 -0.48
N ALA A 39 0.32 5.19 -1.44
CA ALA A 39 1.68 5.68 -1.24
C ALA A 39 1.74 6.71 -0.10
N ARG A 40 0.77 7.61 -0.05
CA ARG A 40 0.70 8.61 1.02
C ARG A 40 0.45 7.95 2.37
N SER A 41 -0.45 6.97 2.41
CA SER A 41 -0.76 6.24 3.63
C SER A 41 0.47 5.48 4.15
N LEU A 42 1.21 4.83 3.25
CA LEU A 42 2.43 4.12 3.62
C LEU A 42 3.51 5.09 4.11
N GLU A 43 3.65 6.24 3.46
CA GLU A 43 4.61 7.24 3.88
C GLU A 43 4.32 7.75 5.30
N LYS A 44 3.05 7.97 5.61
CA LYS A 44 2.65 8.37 6.96
C LYS A 44 3.03 7.31 7.99
N ALA A 45 2.81 6.04 7.66
CA ALA A 45 3.16 4.94 8.56
C ALA A 45 4.66 4.89 8.79
N ILE A 46 5.46 5.12 7.75
CA ILE A 46 6.91 5.15 7.85
C ILE A 46 7.36 6.28 8.76
N GLN A 47 6.81 7.49 8.55
CA GLN A 47 7.14 8.65 9.36
C GLN A 47 6.74 8.48 10.81
N ALA A 48 5.65 7.75 11.05
CA ALA A 48 5.20 7.45 12.40
C ALA A 48 6.04 6.37 13.10
N GLY A 49 6.96 5.75 12.38
CA GLY A 49 7.82 4.71 12.95
C GLY A 49 7.15 3.36 13.08
N GLU A 50 6.08 3.11 12.34
CA GLU A 50 5.37 1.85 12.42
C GLU A 50 6.11 0.70 11.75
N LEU A 51 7.00 1.01 10.80
CA LEU A 51 7.73 0.01 10.04
C LEU A 51 9.22 0.16 10.25
N SER A 52 9.92 -0.95 10.49
CA SER A 52 11.37 -0.96 10.48
C SER A 52 11.88 -0.75 9.04
N PRO A 53 13.15 -0.34 8.85
CA PRO A 53 13.70 -0.18 7.49
C PRO A 53 13.53 -1.43 6.63
N ARG A 54 13.67 -2.61 7.20
CA ARG A 54 13.48 -3.86 6.48
C ARG A 54 12.02 -4.02 6.04
N ASP A 55 11.09 -3.76 6.95
CA ASP A 55 9.67 -3.88 6.65
C ASP A 55 9.24 -2.85 5.62
N GLN A 56 9.80 -1.64 5.67
CA GLN A 56 9.55 -0.61 4.66
C GLN A 56 9.91 -1.11 3.26
N SER A 57 11.10 -1.72 3.12
CA SER A 57 11.54 -2.24 1.83
C SER A 57 10.62 -3.35 1.33
N LEU A 58 10.20 -4.25 2.22
CA LEU A 58 9.30 -5.34 1.86
C LEU A 58 7.95 -4.82 1.38
N VAL A 59 7.35 -3.92 2.14
CA VAL A 59 6.02 -3.40 1.84
C VAL A 59 6.04 -2.58 0.55
N LEU A 60 7.01 -1.69 0.41
CA LEU A 60 7.10 -0.83 -0.77
C LEU A 60 7.40 -1.64 -2.02
N GLY A 61 8.30 -2.63 -1.93
CA GLY A 61 8.60 -3.50 -3.06
C GLY A 61 7.40 -4.33 -3.49
N MET A 62 6.66 -4.86 -2.54
CA MET A 62 5.46 -5.64 -2.83
C MET A 62 4.38 -4.76 -3.45
N TRP A 63 4.20 -3.55 -2.94
CA TRP A 63 3.22 -2.60 -3.47
C TRP A 63 3.54 -2.22 -4.91
N ASP A 64 4.80 -1.94 -5.20
CA ASP A 64 5.23 -1.59 -6.54
C ASP A 64 4.94 -2.72 -7.53
N THR A 65 5.23 -3.96 -7.13
CA THR A 65 4.97 -5.13 -7.95
C THR A 65 3.47 -5.28 -8.24
N LEU A 66 2.64 -5.13 -7.21
CA LEU A 66 1.19 -5.23 -7.36
C LEU A 66 0.65 -4.15 -8.29
N PHE A 67 1.15 -2.93 -8.15
CA PHE A 67 0.70 -1.83 -8.99
C PHE A 67 1.07 -2.05 -10.46
N GLN A 68 2.28 -2.55 -10.71
CA GLN A 68 2.71 -2.87 -12.07
C GLN A 68 1.82 -3.94 -12.69
N GLN A 69 1.43 -4.95 -11.93
CA GLN A 69 0.53 -5.98 -12.40
C GLN A 69 -0.86 -5.42 -12.68
N ALA A 70 -1.34 -4.54 -11.83
CA ALA A 70 -2.68 -3.94 -12.00
C ALA A 70 -2.77 -3.06 -13.23
N LYS A 71 -1.66 -2.46 -13.64
CA LYS A 71 -1.64 -1.59 -14.83
C LYS A 71 -1.75 -2.35 -16.14
N ARG A 72 -1.50 -3.63 -16.13
CA ARG A 72 -1.62 -4.45 -17.32
C ARG A 72 -3.08 -4.76 -17.58
#